data_860a0143bcc831e2e8d6c6ae3dfa3170
#
_entry.id   860a0143bcc831e2e8d6c6ae3dfa3170
#
_cell.length_a   1.000
_cell.length_b   1.000
_cell.length_c   1.000
_cell.angle_alpha   90.00
_cell.angle_beta   90.00
_cell.angle_gamma   90.00
#
_symmetry.space_group_name_H-M   'P 1'
#
loop_
_entity.id
_entity.type
_entity.pdbx_description
1 polymer ?
#
loop_
_entity_poly.entity_id
_entity_poly.type
_entity_poly.pdbx_seq_one_letter_code
_entity_poly.pdbx_strand_id
1 'polypeptide(L)'
;MKTTFLKIGILAIVLGWLPVKSYAQLTDGMTGLLHMVNAEVQKDATFMLGGNFLNKHNLPNDNWWGHDTYNYYLNVTLFDRIEISYICTLVKGKPNGFWPESTYGKFTNQDRHFAGKLQLIKEGEWWKHMPALAVGVSDPTTGSGGDYLNMATSGGGNAYFFRWFVAMSKHFNVPYGKLGLHATYLKNNRFDYPLNGLGWGISYRPNFHKNLNLIVEHDTKTLNVGALYSLWADHFNFLFELQEGKYISAALVYR
;
A
#
# COMPACT_ATOMS: atom_id res chain seq x y z
N MET A 1 -9.20 41.40 -12.59
CA MET A 1 -9.57 40.09 -12.04
C MET A 1 -9.64 38.94 -13.07
N LYS A 2 -10.26 39.10 -14.26
CA LYS A 2 -10.38 38.01 -15.27
C LYS A 2 -9.05 37.45 -15.80
N THR A 3 -8.00 38.26 -15.93
CA THR A 3 -6.67 37.86 -16.43
C THR A 3 -5.85 37.04 -15.42
N THR A 4 -6.09 37.19 -14.12
CA THR A 4 -5.38 36.43 -13.08
C THR A 4 -5.89 34.99 -12.99
N PHE A 5 -7.20 34.78 -13.12
CA PHE A 5 -7.80 33.44 -13.15
C PHE A 5 -7.37 32.63 -14.38
N LEU A 6 -7.24 33.30 -15.54
CA LEU A 6 -6.77 32.63 -16.75
C LEU A 6 -5.29 32.19 -16.63
N LYS A 7 -4.43 33.00 -16.02
CA LYS A 7 -3.03 32.63 -15.76
C LYS A 7 -2.89 31.49 -14.76
N ILE A 8 -3.70 31.44 -13.71
CA ILE A 8 -3.73 30.32 -12.75
C ILE A 8 -4.25 29.04 -13.42
N GLY A 9 -5.28 29.14 -14.25
CA GLY A 9 -5.82 28.01 -15.01
C GLY A 9 -4.80 27.44 -16.01
N ILE A 10 -4.05 28.28 -16.72
CA ILE A 10 -2.99 27.86 -17.65
C ILE A 10 -1.81 27.23 -16.89
N LEU A 11 -1.43 27.80 -15.74
CA LEU A 11 -0.34 27.24 -14.91
C LEU A 11 -0.73 25.85 -14.36
N ALA A 12 -1.98 25.66 -13.95
CA ALA A 12 -2.49 24.36 -13.51
C ALA A 12 -2.53 23.31 -14.64
N ILE A 13 -2.85 23.72 -15.86
CA ILE A 13 -2.85 22.84 -17.04
C ILE A 13 -1.41 22.48 -17.45
N VAL A 14 -0.46 23.40 -17.38
CA VAL A 14 0.95 23.13 -17.72
C VAL A 14 1.62 22.24 -16.68
N LEU A 15 1.31 22.39 -15.40
CA LEU A 15 1.83 21.52 -14.31
C LEU A 15 1.28 20.09 -14.39
N GLY A 16 0.11 19.87 -15.02
CA GLY A 16 -0.47 18.54 -15.24
C GLY A 16 0.22 17.69 -16.31
N TRP A 17 1.21 18.20 -17.03
CA TRP A 17 1.88 17.52 -18.16
C TRP A 17 3.23 16.88 -17.83
N LEU A 18 3.72 17.00 -16.60
CA LEU A 18 4.93 16.29 -16.19
C LEU A 18 4.64 14.78 -16.05
N PRO A 19 5.57 13.91 -16.49
CA PRO A 19 5.40 12.47 -16.33
C PRO A 19 5.47 12.11 -14.84
N VAL A 20 4.31 11.84 -14.26
CA VAL A 20 4.16 11.52 -12.85
C VAL A 20 4.38 10.02 -12.66
N LYS A 21 5.24 9.63 -11.73
CA LYS A 21 5.35 8.25 -11.24
C LYS A 21 4.35 8.09 -10.11
N SER A 22 3.21 7.50 -10.39
CA SER A 22 2.14 7.25 -9.44
C SER A 22 2.30 5.84 -8.85
N TYR A 23 2.27 5.72 -7.54
CA TYR A 23 2.41 4.46 -6.81
C TYR A 23 1.21 4.27 -5.89
N ALA A 24 0.64 3.08 -5.92
CA ALA A 24 -0.45 2.72 -5.01
C ALA A 24 0.10 2.33 -3.63
N GLN A 25 -0.67 2.54 -2.60
CA GLN A 25 -0.37 2.11 -1.23
C GLN A 25 -1.69 2.01 -0.45
N LEU A 26 -2.10 0.83 -0.07
CA LEU A 26 -3.34 0.71 0.69
C LEU A 26 -3.10 0.31 2.15
N THR A 27 -2.51 -0.83 2.43
CA THR A 27 -2.46 -1.35 3.80
C THR A 27 -1.21 -0.98 4.58
N ASP A 28 -0.03 -1.12 3.98
CA ASP A 28 1.25 -1.03 4.70
C ASP A 28 1.96 0.32 4.55
N GLY A 29 1.34 1.28 3.87
CA GLY A 29 1.96 2.58 3.63
C GLY A 29 3.25 2.55 2.79
N MET A 30 3.61 1.42 2.19
CA MET A 30 4.75 1.25 1.30
C MET A 30 4.30 1.29 -0.16
N THR A 31 5.22 1.62 -1.07
CA THR A 31 4.95 1.55 -2.51
C THR A 31 4.52 0.14 -2.90
N GLY A 32 3.38 0.03 -3.59
CA GLY A 32 2.75 -1.26 -3.91
C GLY A 32 1.70 -1.17 -5.00
N LEU A 33 0.81 -2.13 -5.01
CA LEU A 33 -0.40 -2.16 -5.82
C LEU A 33 -1.62 -1.80 -4.95
N LEU A 34 -2.50 -2.76 -4.66
CA LEU A 34 -3.64 -2.58 -3.76
C LEU A 34 -3.28 -3.15 -2.37
N HIS A 35 -3.09 -4.46 -2.25
CA HIS A 35 -2.68 -5.16 -1.04
C HIS A 35 -1.22 -5.62 -1.09
N MET A 36 -0.67 -5.77 -2.28
CA MET A 36 0.67 -6.29 -2.47
C MET A 36 1.69 -5.19 -2.59
N VAL A 37 2.78 -5.34 -1.84
CA VAL A 37 3.98 -4.55 -2.03
C VAL A 37 4.62 -4.92 -3.37
N ASN A 38 5.09 -3.95 -4.13
CA ASN A 38 5.87 -4.16 -5.35
C ASN A 38 7.36 -3.84 -5.13
N ALA A 39 8.20 -4.07 -6.15
CA ALA A 39 9.63 -3.82 -6.03
C ALA A 39 10.05 -2.36 -6.28
N GLU A 40 9.10 -1.45 -6.45
CA GLU A 40 9.38 -0.03 -6.65
C GLU A 40 9.53 0.69 -5.31
N VAL A 41 10.30 1.77 -5.30
CA VAL A 41 10.43 2.71 -4.19
C VAL A 41 10.26 4.13 -4.70
N GLN A 42 9.92 5.06 -3.81
CA GLN A 42 9.87 6.48 -4.13
C GLN A 42 11.29 7.04 -4.36
N LYS A 43 11.37 8.30 -4.76
CA LYS A 43 12.64 9.02 -4.83
C LYS A 43 13.20 9.26 -3.43
N ASP A 44 14.51 9.44 -3.36
CA ASP A 44 15.18 9.84 -2.13
C ASP A 44 14.55 11.08 -1.49
N ALA A 45 14.55 11.10 -0.16
CA ALA A 45 13.96 12.17 0.65
C ALA A 45 12.46 12.41 0.41
N THR A 46 11.73 11.42 -0.15
CA THR A 46 10.26 11.51 -0.24
C THR A 46 9.65 11.18 1.11
N PHE A 47 8.79 12.08 1.58
CA PHE A 47 7.92 11.88 2.73
C PHE A 47 6.49 11.73 2.25
N MET A 48 5.75 10.75 2.80
CA MET A 48 4.36 10.54 2.48
C MET A 48 3.52 10.42 3.75
N LEU A 49 2.34 11.03 3.69
CA LEU A 49 1.29 10.91 4.69
C LEU A 49 0.06 10.33 4.01
N GLY A 50 -0.48 9.22 4.50
CA GLY A 50 -1.65 8.58 3.93
C GLY A 50 -2.71 8.24 4.96
N GLY A 51 -3.95 8.15 4.48
CA GLY A 51 -5.08 7.64 5.23
C GLY A 51 -5.95 6.77 4.33
N ASN A 52 -6.37 5.61 4.85
CA ASN A 52 -7.13 4.63 4.11
C ASN A 52 -8.43 4.29 4.84
N PHE A 53 -9.49 4.13 4.08
CA PHE A 53 -10.67 3.38 4.48
C PHE A 53 -10.50 1.93 4.02
N LEU A 54 -10.51 1.00 4.96
CA LEU A 54 -10.33 -0.43 4.71
C LEU A 54 -11.64 -1.16 5.01
N ASN A 55 -12.14 -1.91 4.03
CA ASN A 55 -13.21 -2.85 4.31
C ASN A 55 -12.69 -4.02 5.18
N LYS A 56 -13.59 -4.66 5.91
CA LYS A 56 -13.24 -5.72 6.86
C LYS A 56 -12.56 -6.95 6.25
N HIS A 57 -12.70 -7.18 4.95
CA HIS A 57 -12.11 -8.32 4.25
C HIS A 57 -10.61 -8.12 3.96
N ASN A 58 -10.12 -6.86 4.09
CA ASN A 58 -8.70 -6.50 3.99
C ASN A 58 -7.94 -6.67 5.31
N LEU A 59 -8.61 -7.10 6.36
CA LEU A 59 -8.05 -7.20 7.70
C LEU A 59 -7.82 -8.66 8.09
N PRO A 60 -6.97 -8.94 9.08
CA PRO A 60 -6.81 -10.27 9.63
C PRO A 60 -8.14 -10.86 10.09
N ASN A 61 -8.31 -12.17 9.89
CA ASN A 61 -9.51 -12.88 10.34
C ASN A 61 -9.39 -13.27 11.82
N ASP A 62 -9.58 -12.28 12.67
CA ASP A 62 -9.40 -12.38 14.12
C ASP A 62 -10.56 -11.72 14.86
N ASN A 63 -10.69 -12.02 16.15
CA ASN A 63 -11.70 -11.43 17.01
C ASN A 63 -11.57 -9.91 17.22
N TRP A 64 -10.42 -9.32 16.97
CA TRP A 64 -10.18 -7.88 17.04
C TRP A 64 -10.72 -7.14 15.82
N TRP A 65 -10.74 -7.79 14.66
CA TRP A 65 -11.16 -7.25 13.38
C TRP A 65 -12.59 -7.69 13.03
N GLY A 66 -12.97 -7.65 11.80
CA GLY A 66 -14.33 -8.04 11.36
C GLY A 66 -15.28 -6.85 11.22
N HIS A 67 -14.74 -5.63 11.17
CA HIS A 67 -15.45 -4.38 10.90
C HIS A 67 -14.64 -3.53 9.93
N ASP A 68 -15.31 -2.68 9.17
CA ASP A 68 -14.64 -1.69 8.34
C ASP A 68 -13.92 -0.68 9.22
N THR A 69 -12.71 -0.27 8.81
CA THR A 69 -11.88 0.58 9.64
C THR A 69 -11.10 1.60 8.83
N TYR A 70 -10.35 2.41 9.54
CA TYR A 70 -9.39 3.36 8.97
C TYR A 70 -7.99 3.02 9.45
N ASN A 71 -7.01 3.19 8.58
CA ASN A 71 -5.63 3.33 9.00
C ASN A 71 -5.04 4.65 8.48
N TYR A 72 -3.97 5.09 9.12
CA TYR A 72 -3.14 6.18 8.64
C TYR A 72 -1.67 5.80 8.80
N TYR A 73 -0.83 6.39 7.96
CA TYR A 73 0.58 6.05 7.95
C TYR A 73 1.46 7.25 7.58
N LEU A 74 2.70 7.15 8.01
CA LEU A 74 3.82 7.96 7.56
C LEU A 74 4.81 7.04 6.84
N ASN A 75 5.36 7.49 5.71
CA ASN A 75 6.41 6.76 5.00
C ASN A 75 7.53 7.73 4.64
N VAL A 76 8.75 7.26 4.75
CA VAL A 76 9.96 7.98 4.32
C VAL A 76 10.77 7.09 3.41
N THR A 77 11.23 7.64 2.29
CA THR A 77 12.14 6.98 1.38
C THR A 77 13.54 7.56 1.51
N LEU A 78 14.54 6.70 1.68
CA LEU A 78 15.93 7.04 1.84
C LEU A 78 16.78 6.40 0.75
N PHE A 79 17.75 7.16 0.22
CA PHE A 79 18.77 6.69 -0.73
C PHE A 79 18.19 6.09 -2.02
N ASP A 80 16.98 6.44 -2.44
CA ASP A 80 16.25 5.83 -3.58
C ASP A 80 16.13 4.29 -3.47
N ARG A 81 16.20 3.71 -2.27
CA ARG A 81 16.26 2.24 -2.08
C ARG A 81 15.51 1.73 -0.86
N ILE A 82 15.35 2.55 0.17
CA ILE A 82 14.80 2.13 1.45
C ILE A 82 13.51 2.89 1.70
N GLU A 83 12.43 2.18 1.94
CA GLU A 83 11.19 2.75 2.50
C GLU A 83 10.99 2.27 3.91
N ILE A 84 10.65 3.18 4.81
CA ILE A 84 10.26 2.91 6.19
C ILE A 84 8.90 3.55 6.42
N SER A 85 7.95 2.76 6.89
CA SER A 85 6.59 3.20 7.19
C SER A 85 6.28 2.99 8.66
N TYR A 86 5.53 3.91 9.26
CA TYR A 86 4.81 3.74 10.51
C TYR A 86 3.32 3.74 10.21
N ILE A 87 2.62 2.69 10.64
CA ILE A 87 1.21 2.47 10.34
C ILE A 87 0.41 2.39 11.65
N CYS A 88 -0.76 2.98 11.65
CA CYS A 88 -1.71 2.92 12.74
C CYS A 88 -3.09 2.55 12.21
N THR A 89 -3.61 1.39 12.59
CA THR A 89 -4.91 0.87 12.18
C THR A 89 -5.87 0.90 13.36
N LEU A 90 -7.02 1.55 13.19
CA LEU A 90 -7.99 1.75 14.27
C LEU A 90 -8.80 0.48 14.53
N VAL A 91 -9.10 0.21 15.80
CA VAL A 91 -9.87 -0.95 16.24
C VAL A 91 -11.16 -0.52 16.94
N LYS A 92 -12.29 -1.12 16.57
CA LYS A 92 -13.59 -0.88 17.20
C LYS A 92 -13.85 -1.89 18.31
N GLY A 93 -14.39 -1.39 19.43
CA GLY A 93 -14.97 -2.25 20.45
C GLY A 93 -16.17 -3.05 19.91
N LYS A 94 -16.28 -4.30 20.29
CA LYS A 94 -17.38 -5.20 19.88
C LYS A 94 -17.72 -6.23 20.96
N PRO A 95 -18.91 -6.84 20.90
CA PRO A 95 -19.33 -7.87 21.86
C PRO A 95 -18.50 -9.16 21.69
N ASN A 96 -17.40 -9.31 22.40
CA ASN A 96 -16.57 -10.51 22.39
C ASN A 96 -16.02 -10.89 23.79
N GLY A 97 -16.58 -10.27 24.84
CA GLY A 97 -16.13 -10.48 26.22
C GLY A 97 -14.87 -9.73 26.63
N PHE A 98 -14.15 -9.13 25.68
CA PHE A 98 -12.94 -8.35 25.96
C PHE A 98 -13.23 -6.85 26.12
N TRP A 99 -14.16 -6.30 25.33
CA TRP A 99 -14.46 -4.89 25.29
C TRP A 99 -15.59 -4.52 26.25
N PRO A 100 -15.49 -3.40 26.99
CA PRO A 100 -16.64 -2.85 27.73
C PRO A 100 -17.78 -2.47 26.77
N GLU A 101 -19.03 -2.70 27.16
CA GLU A 101 -20.22 -2.41 26.33
C GLU A 101 -20.28 -0.94 25.87
N SER A 102 -19.81 -0.02 26.71
CA SER A 102 -19.73 1.41 26.37
C SER A 102 -18.86 1.73 25.16
N THR A 103 -18.02 0.79 24.73
CA THR A 103 -17.08 0.94 23.59
C THR A 103 -17.59 0.34 22.30
N TYR A 104 -18.70 -0.41 22.32
CA TYR A 104 -19.20 -1.09 21.12
C TYR A 104 -19.50 -0.12 20.00
N GLY A 105 -18.98 -0.44 18.80
CA GLY A 105 -19.09 0.36 17.59
C GLY A 105 -18.21 1.63 17.55
N LYS A 106 -17.49 1.94 18.63
CA LYS A 106 -16.59 3.09 18.71
C LYS A 106 -15.14 2.67 18.48
N PHE A 107 -14.33 3.54 17.86
CA PHE A 107 -12.89 3.36 17.79
C PHE A 107 -12.27 3.62 19.17
N THR A 108 -11.79 2.58 19.82
CA THR A 108 -11.31 2.62 21.21
C THR A 108 -9.89 2.12 21.38
N ASN A 109 -9.34 1.51 20.34
CA ASN A 109 -7.96 1.01 20.32
C ASN A 109 -7.36 1.14 18.93
N GLN A 110 -6.08 0.82 18.81
CA GLN A 110 -5.34 0.90 17.57
C GLN A 110 -4.21 -0.13 17.57
N ASP A 111 -3.96 -0.72 16.43
CA ASP A 111 -2.75 -1.47 16.13
C ASP A 111 -1.71 -0.53 15.53
N ARG A 112 -0.49 -0.58 16.02
CA ARG A 112 0.62 0.28 15.55
C ARG A 112 1.81 -0.58 15.23
N HIS A 113 2.32 -0.43 14.03
CA HIS A 113 3.50 -1.18 13.62
C HIS A 113 4.38 -0.40 12.64
N PHE A 114 5.59 -0.91 12.45
CA PHE A 114 6.51 -0.44 11.42
C PHE A 114 6.52 -1.41 10.25
N ALA A 115 6.85 -0.90 9.07
CA ALA A 115 7.16 -1.70 7.91
C ALA A 115 8.41 -1.14 7.23
N GLY A 116 9.19 -2.02 6.61
CA GLY A 116 10.40 -1.65 5.90
C GLY A 116 10.57 -2.41 4.60
N LYS A 117 11.07 -1.72 3.57
CA LYS A 117 11.37 -2.31 2.26
C LYS A 117 12.73 -1.82 1.79
N LEU A 118 13.53 -2.74 1.27
CA LEU A 118 14.81 -2.48 0.63
C LEU A 118 14.76 -2.93 -0.84
N GLN A 119 14.92 -1.99 -1.77
CA GLN A 119 15.10 -2.29 -3.18
C GLN A 119 16.55 -2.72 -3.43
N LEU A 120 16.74 -4.01 -3.65
CA LEU A 120 18.05 -4.61 -3.90
C LEU A 120 18.57 -4.25 -5.30
N ILE A 121 17.69 -4.29 -6.30
CA ILE A 121 18.00 -4.04 -7.71
C ILE A 121 16.94 -3.09 -8.27
N LYS A 122 17.36 -2.01 -8.92
CA LYS A 122 16.49 -1.12 -9.69
C LYS A 122 16.19 -1.72 -11.05
N GLU A 123 15.02 -1.41 -11.60
CA GLU A 123 14.68 -1.83 -12.95
C GLU A 123 15.69 -1.29 -13.96
N GLY A 124 16.26 -2.21 -14.75
CA GLY A 124 17.25 -1.88 -15.80
C GLY A 124 18.64 -1.53 -15.28
N GLU A 125 18.96 -1.77 -14.01
CA GLU A 125 20.23 -1.35 -13.38
C GLU A 125 21.46 -2.02 -13.99
N TRP A 126 21.42 -3.33 -14.21
CA TRP A 126 22.56 -4.07 -14.77
C TRP A 126 22.44 -4.30 -16.28
N TRP A 127 21.21 -4.53 -16.76
CA TRP A 127 20.89 -4.61 -18.19
C TRP A 127 19.45 -4.19 -18.45
N LYS A 128 19.14 -3.76 -19.67
CA LYS A 128 17.85 -3.16 -20.07
C LYS A 128 16.61 -3.97 -19.63
N HIS A 129 16.69 -5.28 -19.63
CA HIS A 129 15.56 -6.15 -19.31
C HIS A 129 15.52 -6.60 -17.85
N MET A 130 16.49 -6.16 -17.01
CA MET A 130 16.51 -6.50 -15.60
C MET A 130 15.25 -6.01 -14.90
N PRO A 131 14.49 -6.88 -14.19
CA PRO A 131 13.40 -6.44 -13.33
C PRO A 131 13.96 -5.77 -12.07
N ALA A 132 13.16 -4.93 -11.44
CA ALA A 132 13.42 -4.48 -10.07
C ALA A 132 13.18 -5.64 -9.10
N LEU A 133 13.98 -5.69 -8.03
CA LEU A 133 13.87 -6.66 -6.94
C LEU A 133 13.90 -5.94 -5.59
N ALA A 134 12.97 -6.27 -4.71
CA ALA A 134 12.93 -5.74 -3.35
C ALA A 134 12.60 -6.83 -2.35
N VAL A 135 13.04 -6.62 -1.11
CA VAL A 135 12.72 -7.44 0.06
C VAL A 135 12.22 -6.54 1.18
N GLY A 136 11.45 -7.08 2.09
CA GLY A 136 11.01 -6.30 3.23
C GLY A 136 10.21 -7.09 4.25
N VAL A 137 9.77 -6.36 5.26
CA VAL A 137 9.01 -6.91 6.38
C VAL A 137 7.98 -5.87 6.85
N SER A 138 6.80 -6.31 7.19
CA SER A 138 5.76 -5.54 7.87
C SER A 138 5.58 -6.09 9.27
N ASP A 139 5.35 -5.22 10.25
CA ASP A 139 5.08 -5.54 11.65
C ASP A 139 6.13 -6.46 12.33
N PRO A 140 7.44 -6.19 12.21
CA PRO A 140 8.45 -7.08 12.74
C PRO A 140 8.61 -7.03 14.26
N THR A 141 8.05 -6.01 14.94
CA THR A 141 8.40 -5.68 16.33
C THR A 141 7.23 -5.64 17.29
N THR A 142 5.99 -5.77 16.83
CA THR A 142 4.80 -5.72 17.69
C THR A 142 4.54 -7.08 18.31
N GLY A 143 5.37 -7.49 19.26
CA GLY A 143 5.22 -8.74 20.01
C GLY A 143 4.59 -8.52 21.38
N SER A 144 3.68 -9.38 21.82
CA SER A 144 3.32 -9.52 23.22
C SER A 144 4.13 -10.65 23.84
N GLY A 145 4.70 -10.41 25.02
CA GLY A 145 5.37 -11.48 25.78
C GLY A 145 6.89 -11.50 25.70
N GLY A 146 7.55 -10.41 25.31
CA GLY A 146 9.01 -10.25 25.40
C GLY A 146 9.81 -10.63 24.16
N ASP A 147 9.17 -11.12 23.12
CA ASP A 147 9.82 -11.35 21.83
C ASP A 147 9.82 -10.04 21.04
N TYR A 148 10.95 -9.36 21.01
CA TYR A 148 11.13 -8.08 20.33
C TYR A 148 11.14 -8.18 18.80
N LEU A 149 11.28 -9.39 18.26
CA LEU A 149 11.23 -9.65 16.82
C LEU A 149 10.26 -10.82 16.55
N ASN A 150 9.16 -10.53 15.91
CA ASN A 150 8.11 -11.50 15.58
C ASN A 150 8.53 -12.56 14.53
N MET A 151 9.75 -12.54 14.07
CA MET A 151 10.24 -13.38 12.98
C MET A 151 10.18 -14.89 13.28
N ALA A 152 10.12 -15.26 14.57
CA ALA A 152 10.14 -16.66 15.02
C ALA A 152 8.80 -17.12 15.64
N THR A 153 7.83 -16.25 15.86
CA THR A 153 6.60 -16.62 16.59
C THR A 153 5.57 -17.24 15.65
N SER A 154 5.17 -18.46 15.95
CA SER A 154 4.03 -19.09 15.34
C SER A 154 2.72 -18.57 15.98
N GLY A 155 1.99 -17.71 15.26
CA GLY A 155 0.55 -17.52 15.46
C GLY A 155 0.06 -16.87 16.74
N GLY A 156 0.87 -16.19 17.55
CA GLY A 156 0.46 -15.54 18.78
C GLY A 156 0.78 -14.04 18.85
N GLY A 157 0.13 -13.32 19.76
CA GLY A 157 0.42 -11.93 20.06
C GLY A 157 -0.21 -10.90 19.13
N ASN A 158 0.22 -9.65 19.26
CA ASN A 158 -0.37 -8.48 18.60
C ASN A 158 0.22 -8.18 17.21
N ALA A 159 1.08 -9.04 16.67
CA ALA A 159 1.66 -8.89 15.34
C ALA A 159 0.66 -9.25 14.24
N TYR A 160 -0.43 -8.52 14.16
CA TYR A 160 -1.54 -8.80 13.24
C TYR A 160 -1.16 -8.67 11.77
N PHE A 161 -0.21 -7.80 11.44
CA PHE A 161 0.24 -7.51 10.08
C PHE A 161 1.61 -8.08 9.78
N PHE A 162 2.14 -8.95 10.64
CA PHE A 162 3.45 -9.54 10.43
C PHE A 162 3.51 -10.36 9.15
N ARG A 163 4.40 -9.96 8.28
CA ARG A 163 4.80 -10.70 7.07
C ARG A 163 6.16 -10.22 6.58
N TRP A 164 6.93 -11.10 6.00
CA TRP A 164 8.04 -10.72 5.16
C TRP A 164 7.71 -11.01 3.69
N PHE A 165 8.40 -10.35 2.79
CA PHE A 165 8.12 -10.46 1.37
C PHE A 165 9.37 -10.32 0.51
N VAL A 166 9.27 -10.91 -0.70
CA VAL A 166 10.17 -10.67 -1.82
C VAL A 166 9.31 -10.23 -2.99
N ALA A 167 9.62 -9.09 -3.58
CA ALA A 167 8.86 -8.51 -4.67
C ALA A 167 9.71 -8.30 -5.92
N MET A 168 9.10 -8.49 -7.08
CA MET A 168 9.68 -8.26 -8.40
C MET A 168 8.74 -7.40 -9.24
N SER A 169 9.30 -6.46 -10.02
CA SER A 169 8.52 -5.59 -10.88
C SER A 169 9.23 -5.35 -12.21
N LYS A 170 8.47 -5.34 -13.31
CA LYS A 170 8.98 -5.01 -14.64
C LYS A 170 7.97 -4.21 -15.43
N HIS A 171 8.44 -3.16 -16.10
CA HIS A 171 7.60 -2.30 -16.92
C HIS A 171 7.95 -2.40 -18.40
N PHE A 172 6.91 -2.24 -19.21
CA PHE A 172 6.98 -2.26 -20.67
C PHE A 172 6.27 -1.04 -21.24
N ASN A 173 6.91 -0.35 -22.15
CA ASN A 173 6.25 0.66 -22.95
C ASN A 173 5.46 -0.04 -24.05
N VAL A 174 4.15 0.16 -24.05
CA VAL A 174 3.24 -0.34 -25.09
C VAL A 174 2.67 0.83 -25.89
N PRO A 175 2.10 0.62 -27.09
CA PRO A 175 1.72 1.73 -27.98
C PRO A 175 0.83 2.80 -27.32
N TYR A 176 -0.06 2.40 -26.43
CA TYR A 176 -1.04 3.31 -25.81
C TYR A 176 -0.79 3.59 -24.32
N GLY A 177 0.35 3.16 -23.77
CA GLY A 177 0.63 3.37 -22.35
C GLY A 177 1.87 2.67 -21.83
N LYS A 178 1.95 2.57 -20.51
CA LYS A 178 2.97 1.81 -19.79
C LYS A 178 2.30 0.67 -19.02
N LEU A 179 2.71 -0.55 -19.28
CA LEU A 179 2.28 -1.76 -18.61
C LEU A 179 3.31 -2.17 -17.56
N GLY A 180 2.88 -2.40 -16.32
CA GLY A 180 3.69 -2.98 -15.25
C GLY A 180 3.24 -4.40 -14.94
N LEU A 181 4.19 -5.31 -14.79
CA LEU A 181 3.99 -6.66 -14.29
C LEU A 181 4.69 -6.80 -12.94
N HIS A 182 3.98 -7.31 -11.96
CA HIS A 182 4.44 -7.41 -10.58
C HIS A 182 4.16 -8.80 -10.03
N ALA A 183 5.12 -9.31 -9.25
CA ALA A 183 4.97 -10.57 -8.52
C ALA A 183 5.56 -10.39 -7.12
N THR A 184 4.90 -10.91 -6.10
CA THR A 184 5.36 -10.81 -4.72
C THR A 184 5.08 -12.10 -3.99
N TYR A 185 6.09 -12.68 -3.39
CA TYR A 185 5.94 -13.78 -2.47
C TYR A 185 5.85 -13.23 -1.05
N LEU A 186 4.74 -13.51 -0.38
CA LEU A 186 4.43 -13.10 0.98
C LEU A 186 4.52 -14.32 1.91
N LYS A 187 5.16 -14.17 3.05
CA LYS A 187 5.22 -15.22 4.06
C LYS A 187 4.96 -14.65 5.45
N ASN A 188 3.96 -15.17 6.12
CA ASN A 188 3.69 -14.93 7.53
C ASN A 188 3.53 -16.25 8.27
N ASN A 189 3.60 -16.19 9.58
CA ASN A 189 3.43 -17.35 10.46
C ASN A 189 2.03 -17.34 11.13
N ARG A 190 1.20 -16.34 10.84
CA ARG A 190 -0.16 -16.26 11.37
C ARG A 190 -1.14 -16.92 10.42
N PHE A 191 -1.89 -17.88 10.93
CA PHE A 191 -2.94 -18.57 10.16
C PHE A 191 -4.20 -17.70 9.95
N ASP A 192 -4.41 -16.70 10.79
CA ASP A 192 -5.51 -15.74 10.72
C ASP A 192 -5.27 -14.59 9.72
N TYR A 193 -4.05 -14.40 9.22
CA TYR A 193 -3.73 -13.40 8.21
C TYR A 193 -3.88 -13.97 6.79
N PRO A 194 -4.72 -13.38 5.95
CA PRO A 194 -5.08 -14.01 4.67
C PRO A 194 -3.96 -14.01 3.63
N LEU A 195 -3.03 -13.06 3.67
CA LEU A 195 -2.02 -12.87 2.63
C LEU A 195 -0.77 -13.71 2.91
N ASN A 196 -0.69 -14.87 2.27
CA ASN A 196 0.44 -15.79 2.39
C ASN A 196 0.61 -16.59 1.10
N GLY A 197 1.77 -16.55 0.47
CA GLY A 197 2.09 -17.23 -0.78
C GLY A 197 2.45 -16.27 -1.91
N LEU A 198 2.27 -16.71 -3.16
CA LEU A 198 2.59 -15.95 -4.36
C LEU A 198 1.36 -15.15 -4.81
N GLY A 199 1.51 -13.84 -4.81
CA GLY A 199 0.58 -12.93 -5.46
C GLY A 199 1.19 -12.33 -6.73
N TRP A 200 0.34 -11.76 -7.57
CA TRP A 200 0.75 -11.08 -8.80
C TRP A 200 -0.18 -9.92 -9.12
N GLY A 201 0.29 -9.00 -9.93
CA GLY A 201 -0.53 -7.88 -10.37
C GLY A 201 -0.05 -7.25 -11.66
N ILE A 202 -0.97 -6.53 -12.27
CA ILE A 202 -0.78 -5.78 -13.49
C ILE A 202 -1.17 -4.34 -13.21
N SER A 203 -0.32 -3.40 -13.58
CA SER A 203 -0.62 -1.98 -13.57
C SER A 203 -0.60 -1.43 -15.01
N TYR A 204 -1.54 -0.57 -15.34
CA TYR A 204 -1.59 0.04 -16.67
C TYR A 204 -1.84 1.54 -16.59
N ARG A 205 -0.91 2.31 -17.14
CA ARG A 205 -1.00 3.77 -17.23
C ARG A 205 -1.16 4.18 -18.70
N PRO A 206 -2.35 4.68 -19.09
CA PRO A 206 -2.62 5.10 -20.46
C PRO A 206 -1.87 6.40 -20.81
N ASN A 207 -1.37 6.51 -22.04
CA ASN A 207 -0.66 7.71 -22.51
C ASN A 207 -1.57 8.94 -22.59
N PHE A 208 -2.86 8.75 -22.87
CA PHE A 208 -3.85 9.84 -22.98
C PHE A 208 -4.28 10.37 -21.61
N HIS A 209 -3.97 9.66 -20.50
CA HIS A 209 -4.32 10.09 -19.15
C HIS A 209 -3.27 9.65 -18.13
N LYS A 210 -2.12 10.34 -18.14
CA LYS A 210 -0.91 9.96 -17.39
C LYS A 210 -1.09 9.94 -15.87
N ASN A 211 -2.09 10.65 -15.36
CA ASN A 211 -2.41 10.71 -13.93
C ASN A 211 -3.21 9.49 -13.44
N LEU A 212 -3.72 8.66 -14.37
CA LEU A 212 -4.48 7.46 -14.06
C LEU A 212 -3.56 6.24 -14.11
N ASN A 213 -3.66 5.38 -13.12
CA ASN A 213 -3.06 4.05 -13.10
C ASN A 213 -4.13 3.03 -12.75
N LEU A 214 -4.45 2.14 -13.67
CA LEU A 214 -5.39 1.04 -13.48
C LEU A 214 -4.63 -0.16 -12.95
N ILE A 215 -5.21 -0.88 -11.99
CA ILE A 215 -4.56 -1.99 -11.29
C ILE A 215 -5.50 -3.19 -11.26
N VAL A 216 -4.95 -4.34 -11.59
CA VAL A 216 -5.56 -5.66 -11.35
C VAL A 216 -4.55 -6.47 -10.56
N GLU A 217 -4.98 -7.06 -9.46
CA GLU A 217 -4.12 -7.77 -8.53
C GLU A 217 -4.78 -9.06 -8.03
N HIS A 218 -4.01 -10.12 -7.93
CA HIS A 218 -4.35 -11.29 -7.13
C HIS A 218 -3.43 -11.32 -5.91
N ASP A 219 -3.99 -11.06 -4.75
CA ASP A 219 -3.26 -10.82 -3.50
C ASP A 219 -2.92 -12.10 -2.71
N THR A 220 -2.81 -13.25 -3.37
CA THR A 220 -2.71 -14.61 -2.84
C THR A 220 -4.05 -15.26 -2.48
N LYS A 221 -5.10 -14.48 -2.27
CA LYS A 221 -6.42 -14.98 -1.86
C LYS A 221 -7.52 -14.56 -2.84
N THR A 222 -7.56 -13.29 -3.21
CA THR A 222 -8.66 -12.69 -3.98
C THR A 222 -8.15 -11.93 -5.20
N LEU A 223 -9.01 -11.81 -6.21
CA LEU A 223 -8.77 -10.94 -7.36
C LEU A 223 -9.39 -9.57 -7.07
N ASN A 224 -8.56 -8.54 -7.14
CA ASN A 224 -8.92 -7.17 -6.81
C ASN A 224 -8.68 -6.27 -8.02
N VAL A 225 -9.51 -5.25 -8.18
CA VAL A 225 -9.33 -4.23 -9.21
C VAL A 225 -9.34 -2.86 -8.57
N GLY A 226 -8.54 -1.95 -9.10
CA GLY A 226 -8.46 -0.61 -8.55
C GLY A 226 -7.94 0.41 -9.54
N ALA A 227 -8.01 1.66 -9.12
CA ALA A 227 -7.51 2.79 -9.87
C ALA A 227 -6.85 3.79 -8.92
N LEU A 228 -5.68 4.26 -9.30
CA LEU A 228 -4.98 5.35 -8.64
C LEU A 228 -5.03 6.59 -9.54
N TYR A 229 -5.44 7.70 -8.96
CA TYR A 229 -5.50 9.00 -9.64
C TYR A 229 -4.64 10.03 -8.93
N SER A 230 -3.69 10.64 -9.66
CA SER A 230 -2.73 11.60 -9.12
C SER A 230 -3.10 13.02 -9.52
N LEU A 231 -3.01 13.95 -8.57
CA LEU A 231 -3.24 15.38 -8.75
C LEU A 231 -1.99 16.18 -8.35
N TRP A 232 -1.87 17.40 -8.87
CA TRP A 232 -0.82 18.36 -8.54
C TRP A 232 0.59 17.76 -8.66
N ALA A 233 0.94 17.30 -9.84
CA ALA A 233 2.24 16.70 -10.10
C ALA A 233 2.60 15.57 -9.10
N ASP A 234 1.62 14.75 -8.71
CA ASP A 234 1.75 13.60 -7.83
C ASP A 234 1.79 13.91 -6.32
N HIS A 235 1.47 15.15 -5.93
CA HIS A 235 1.39 15.46 -4.50
C HIS A 235 0.17 14.85 -3.82
N PHE A 236 -0.98 14.78 -4.50
CA PHE A 236 -2.18 14.12 -3.99
C PHE A 236 -2.54 12.91 -4.84
N ASN A 237 -2.73 11.79 -4.18
CA ASN A 237 -3.06 10.52 -4.83
C ASN A 237 -4.30 9.93 -4.18
N PHE A 238 -5.30 9.61 -5.03
CA PHE A 238 -6.53 8.94 -4.63
C PHE A 238 -6.47 7.52 -5.16
N LEU A 239 -6.57 6.55 -4.27
CA LEU A 239 -6.69 5.14 -4.62
C LEU A 239 -8.10 4.67 -4.32
N PHE A 240 -8.68 3.97 -5.27
CA PHE A 240 -9.96 3.28 -5.14
C PHE A 240 -9.78 1.81 -5.46
N GLU A 241 -10.42 0.96 -4.69
CA GLU A 241 -10.37 -0.48 -4.84
C GLU A 241 -11.77 -1.12 -4.75
N LEU A 242 -11.95 -2.16 -5.55
CA LEU A 242 -13.02 -3.15 -5.44
C LEU A 242 -12.38 -4.53 -5.22
N GLN A 243 -12.33 -4.97 -3.98
CA GLN A 243 -11.90 -6.31 -3.62
C GLN A 243 -12.98 -7.32 -4.00
N GLU A 244 -12.60 -8.40 -4.72
CA GLU A 244 -13.55 -9.38 -5.28
C GLU A 244 -14.67 -8.76 -6.14
N GLY A 245 -14.48 -7.53 -6.64
CA GLY A 245 -15.51 -6.77 -7.34
C GLY A 245 -16.72 -6.35 -6.48
N LYS A 246 -16.62 -6.42 -5.15
CA LYS A 246 -17.75 -6.19 -4.21
C LYS A 246 -17.42 -5.23 -3.08
N TYR A 247 -16.25 -5.36 -2.46
CA TYR A 247 -15.93 -4.65 -1.23
C TYR A 247 -15.05 -3.45 -1.54
N ILE A 248 -15.52 -2.28 -1.14
CA ILE A 248 -14.86 -1.01 -1.44
C ILE A 248 -13.80 -0.72 -0.37
N SER A 249 -12.62 -0.30 -0.82
CA SER A 249 -11.63 0.42 -0.02
C SER A 249 -11.14 1.66 -0.78
N ALA A 250 -10.63 2.64 -0.07
CA ALA A 250 -10.14 3.87 -0.67
C ALA A 250 -8.98 4.46 0.14
N ALA A 251 -8.10 5.19 -0.52
CA ALA A 251 -6.99 5.87 0.11
C ALA A 251 -6.81 7.29 -0.41
N LEU A 252 -6.30 8.14 0.46
CA LEU A 252 -5.78 9.46 0.14
C LEU A 252 -4.35 9.55 0.62
N VAL A 253 -3.44 9.91 -0.27
CA VAL A 253 -2.01 10.03 0.03
C VAL A 253 -1.50 11.40 -0.40
N TYR A 254 -0.77 12.06 0.49
CA TYR A 254 0.00 13.28 0.21
C TYR A 254 1.50 12.95 0.20
N ARG A 255 2.26 13.55 -0.77
CA ARG A 255 3.72 13.43 -0.90
C ARG A 255 4.36 14.80 -0.96
#